data_8be854f5966118bca6e1abf760ccca07
#
_entry.id   8be854f5966118bca6e1abf760ccca07
#
_cell.length_a   1.000
_cell.length_b   1.000
_cell.length_c   1.000
_cell.angle_alpha   90.00
_cell.angle_beta   90.00
_cell.angle_gamma   90.00
#
_symmetry.space_group_name_H-M   'P 1'
#
loop_
_entity.id
_entity.type
_entity.pdbx_description
1 polymer ?
#
loop_
_entity_poly.entity_id
_entity_poly.type
_entity_poly.pdbx_seq_one_letter_code
_entity_poly.pdbx_strand_id
1 'polypeptide(L)'
;MQSYNKYSSMDSWLNAVLSTRHKIPQPIATFPAAHILGCTVENLAKDPAAQAMGIKLMAEKYNMRIAMGFMDLSAEAEAFGANCIYHEEEIPTISGAIVESEEDADALQIPEVGTGRTGTYLKGIEMALHLIDDRPVFAECIGPFSLAGRLVDITEAMVLCYEEPDMMHTVLKKATTFIIDYIKAYKEIGAHGVLIAEPLAGILSPALVDEFSCQYMKQIVDACQDKDFLVFYHNCGNNAVLQADDIFAIGCKGYHFGDKIRLKDILEKAPSDVIVMGNVSPSEEFFKGTKKSIRVATYRVMHDCYDYDNFWLSSGCDVPALADPTNIAEFFSAAEDFYKCHDMYEVLQENFDAKYFERAK
;
A
#
# COMPACT_ATOMS: atom_id res chain seq x y z
N MET A 1 -24.52 5.12 1.80
CA MET A 1 -23.51 4.13 1.34
C MET A 1 -24.17 2.78 1.16
N GLN A 2 -23.82 2.01 0.13
CA GLN A 2 -24.27 0.63 0.03
C GLN A 2 -23.33 -0.20 0.91
N SER A 3 -23.89 -0.93 1.88
CA SER A 3 -23.12 -1.80 2.77
C SER A 3 -22.21 -2.75 2.00
N TYR A 4 -20.96 -2.92 2.47
CA TYR A 4 -20.00 -3.93 1.99
C TYR A 4 -20.60 -5.35 1.98
N ASN A 5 -21.46 -5.67 2.93
CA ASN A 5 -22.15 -6.97 3.08
C ASN A 5 -22.98 -7.42 1.86
N LYS A 6 -23.10 -6.60 0.80
CA LYS A 6 -23.76 -7.02 -0.45
C LYS A 6 -22.88 -7.91 -1.35
N TYR A 7 -21.56 -7.95 -1.14
CA TYR A 7 -20.65 -8.76 -1.92
C TYR A 7 -20.50 -10.15 -1.33
N SER A 8 -20.51 -11.18 -2.20
CA SER A 8 -20.39 -12.58 -1.78
C SER A 8 -18.96 -13.02 -1.44
N SER A 9 -17.98 -12.22 -1.86
CA SER A 9 -16.54 -12.45 -1.63
C SER A 9 -15.75 -11.17 -1.89
N MET A 10 -14.48 -11.15 -1.49
CA MET A 10 -13.58 -10.04 -1.84
C MET A 10 -13.26 -9.98 -3.33
N ASP A 11 -13.22 -11.12 -4.03
CA ASP A 11 -13.13 -11.13 -5.51
C ASP A 11 -14.33 -10.42 -6.15
N SER A 12 -15.55 -10.65 -5.65
CA SER A 12 -16.74 -9.97 -6.16
C SER A 12 -16.74 -8.47 -5.87
N TRP A 13 -16.20 -8.06 -4.73
CA TRP A 13 -15.96 -6.65 -4.39
C TRP A 13 -14.92 -6.02 -5.32
N LEU A 14 -13.79 -6.70 -5.56
CA LEU A 14 -12.74 -6.22 -6.47
C LEU A 14 -13.27 -6.01 -7.89
N ASN A 15 -14.03 -6.98 -8.42
CA ASN A 15 -14.65 -6.88 -9.74
C ASN A 15 -15.60 -5.68 -9.83
N ALA A 16 -16.35 -5.39 -8.75
CA ALA A 16 -17.19 -4.20 -8.71
C ALA A 16 -16.37 -2.89 -8.66
N VAL A 17 -15.20 -2.90 -8.00
CA VAL A 17 -14.26 -1.75 -8.03
C VAL A 17 -13.69 -1.57 -9.43
N LEU A 18 -13.22 -2.64 -10.08
CA LEU A 18 -12.71 -2.61 -11.45
C LEU A 18 -13.74 -2.05 -12.43
N SER A 19 -15.00 -2.47 -12.31
CA SER A 19 -16.11 -2.01 -13.16
C SER A 19 -16.59 -0.58 -12.85
N THR A 20 -16.09 0.05 -11.78
CA THR A 20 -16.47 1.41 -11.41
C THR A 20 -15.59 2.39 -12.18
N ARG A 21 -16.19 3.21 -13.07
CA ARG A 21 -15.46 4.24 -13.84
C ARG A 21 -14.91 5.36 -12.93
N HIS A 22 -15.75 5.91 -12.07
CA HIS A 22 -15.40 6.98 -11.13
C HIS A 22 -15.07 6.40 -9.76
N LYS A 23 -13.81 6.01 -9.57
CA LYS A 23 -13.36 5.47 -8.29
C LYS A 23 -13.03 6.59 -7.32
N ILE A 24 -13.57 6.52 -6.09
CA ILE A 24 -13.14 7.41 -5.01
C ILE A 24 -11.65 7.14 -4.74
N PRO A 25 -10.80 8.17 -4.67
CA PRO A 25 -9.37 7.98 -4.41
C PRO A 25 -9.11 7.14 -3.15
N GLN A 26 -8.06 6.34 -3.19
CA GLN A 26 -7.66 5.47 -2.09
C GLN A 26 -6.18 5.68 -1.75
N PRO A 27 -5.79 6.81 -1.13
CA PRO A 27 -4.42 7.02 -0.68
C PRO A 27 -4.07 6.12 0.51
N ILE A 28 -2.80 5.82 0.68
CA ILE A 28 -2.27 5.28 1.93
C ILE A 28 -2.09 6.48 2.86
N ALA A 29 -3.03 6.72 3.74
CA ALA A 29 -3.12 7.98 4.50
C ALA A 29 -3.70 7.76 5.90
N THR A 30 -3.15 6.79 6.65
CA THR A 30 -3.70 6.47 7.97
C THR A 30 -2.97 7.22 9.09
N PHE A 31 -1.66 7.47 8.99
CA PHE A 31 -0.90 8.23 10.00
C PHE A 31 -1.37 9.66 10.24
N PRO A 32 -1.93 10.42 9.27
CA PRO A 32 -2.54 11.71 9.56
C PRO A 32 -3.68 11.68 10.60
N ALA A 33 -4.19 10.49 10.94
CA ALA A 33 -5.11 10.31 12.06
C ALA A 33 -4.53 10.78 13.41
N ALA A 34 -3.21 10.75 13.61
CA ALA A 34 -2.55 11.26 14.81
C ALA A 34 -2.96 12.70 15.12
N HIS A 35 -2.93 13.55 14.11
CA HIS A 35 -3.34 14.95 14.23
C HIS A 35 -4.83 15.10 14.59
N ILE A 36 -5.69 14.27 14.01
CA ILE A 36 -7.15 14.31 14.28
C ILE A 36 -7.46 13.83 15.68
N LEU A 37 -6.75 12.79 16.16
CA LEU A 37 -6.89 12.22 17.49
C LEU A 37 -6.22 13.05 18.57
N GLY A 38 -5.33 14.00 18.21
CA GLY A 38 -4.54 14.79 19.15
C GLY A 38 -3.52 13.94 19.92
N CYS A 39 -2.95 12.93 19.28
CA CYS A 39 -1.91 12.05 19.83
C CYS A 39 -0.65 12.08 18.96
N THR A 40 0.45 11.54 19.49
CA THR A 40 1.70 11.39 18.73
C THR A 40 1.67 10.14 17.81
N VAL A 41 2.56 10.08 16.83
CA VAL A 41 2.76 8.87 16.01
C VAL A 41 3.23 7.70 16.88
N GLU A 42 4.09 7.97 17.88
CA GLU A 42 4.49 6.96 18.85
C GLU A 42 3.29 6.37 19.62
N ASN A 43 2.33 7.21 20.03
CA ASN A 43 1.10 6.73 20.67
C ASN A 43 0.30 5.83 19.72
N LEU A 44 0.12 6.24 18.45
CA LEU A 44 -0.54 5.40 17.45
C LEU A 44 0.18 4.07 17.26
N ALA A 45 1.49 4.06 17.19
CA ALA A 45 2.28 2.84 16.99
C ALA A 45 2.16 1.85 18.18
N LYS A 46 1.77 2.32 19.37
CA LYS A 46 1.74 1.53 20.61
C LYS A 46 0.35 1.25 21.17
N ASP A 47 -0.69 1.95 20.70
CA ASP A 47 -2.06 1.84 21.23
C ASP A 47 -3.03 1.29 20.18
N PRO A 48 -3.49 0.02 20.32
CA PRO A 48 -4.42 -0.59 19.36
C PRO A 48 -5.78 0.09 19.30
N ALA A 49 -6.23 0.74 20.38
CA ALA A 49 -7.49 1.47 20.38
C ALA A 49 -7.37 2.78 19.57
N ALA A 50 -6.25 3.49 19.72
CA ALA A 50 -5.95 4.67 18.90
C ALA A 50 -5.81 4.29 17.41
N GLN A 51 -5.17 3.14 17.11
CA GLN A 51 -5.09 2.62 15.73
C GLN A 51 -6.47 2.36 15.15
N ALA A 52 -7.32 1.59 15.83
CA ALA A 52 -8.67 1.28 15.36
C ALA A 52 -9.50 2.53 15.09
N MET A 53 -9.42 3.51 16.00
CA MET A 53 -10.11 4.79 15.83
C MET A 53 -9.54 5.60 14.67
N GLY A 54 -8.22 5.62 14.50
CA GLY A 54 -7.54 6.31 13.39
C GLY A 54 -7.95 5.74 12.04
N ILE A 55 -7.94 4.41 11.89
CA ILE A 55 -8.39 3.69 10.69
C ILE A 55 -9.83 4.10 10.34
N LYS A 56 -10.74 4.06 11.33
CA LYS A 56 -12.13 4.44 11.13
C LYS A 56 -12.27 5.89 10.71
N LEU A 57 -11.68 6.82 11.46
CA LEU A 57 -11.81 8.26 11.22
C LEU A 57 -11.30 8.65 9.83
N MET A 58 -10.16 8.11 9.37
CA MET A 58 -9.63 8.42 8.05
C MET A 58 -10.52 7.87 6.95
N ALA A 59 -10.97 6.62 7.08
CA ALA A 59 -11.85 5.99 6.11
C ALA A 59 -13.20 6.72 5.98
N GLU A 60 -13.81 7.14 7.09
CA GLU A 60 -15.08 7.86 7.09
C GLU A 60 -14.94 9.30 6.59
N LYS A 61 -13.92 10.04 7.09
CA LYS A 61 -13.71 11.46 6.75
C LYS A 61 -13.54 11.69 5.24
N TYR A 62 -12.83 10.80 4.59
CA TYR A 62 -12.54 10.91 3.15
C TYR A 62 -13.35 9.92 2.31
N ASN A 63 -14.30 9.22 2.91
CA ASN A 63 -15.15 8.23 2.24
C ASN A 63 -14.36 7.17 1.45
N MET A 64 -13.17 6.79 1.95
CA MET A 64 -12.32 5.79 1.29
C MET A 64 -13.02 4.44 1.18
N ARG A 65 -12.76 3.70 0.11
CA ARG A 65 -13.40 2.39 -0.10
C ARG A 65 -12.82 1.26 0.72
N ILE A 66 -11.58 1.41 1.16
CA ILE A 66 -10.87 0.49 2.06
C ILE A 66 -10.52 1.27 3.32
N ALA A 67 -10.78 0.69 4.48
CA ALA A 67 -10.22 1.15 5.74
C ALA A 67 -8.83 0.48 5.89
N MET A 68 -7.76 1.26 5.64
CA MET A 68 -6.37 0.77 5.63
C MET A 68 -5.76 0.84 7.02
N GLY A 69 -4.94 -0.14 7.36
CA GLY A 69 -4.09 -0.16 8.54
C GLY A 69 -3.04 0.95 8.56
N PHE A 70 -1.94 0.71 9.25
CA PHE A 70 -0.81 1.64 9.34
C PHE A 70 0.42 1.02 8.70
N MET A 71 1.05 1.71 7.75
CA MET A 71 2.28 1.29 7.09
C MET A 71 3.50 1.58 7.99
N ASP A 72 3.63 0.83 9.08
CA ASP A 72 4.80 0.88 9.96
C ASP A 72 5.73 -0.29 9.64
N LEU A 73 6.75 -0.02 8.86
CA LEU A 73 7.68 -1.02 8.38
C LEU A 73 8.78 -1.40 9.40
N SER A 74 8.60 -1.04 10.67
CA SER A 74 9.55 -1.36 11.75
C SER A 74 9.03 -2.42 12.73
N ALA A 75 7.72 -2.65 12.78
CA ALA A 75 7.09 -3.52 13.77
C ALA A 75 7.54 -4.98 13.66
N GLU A 76 7.68 -5.50 12.44
CA GLU A 76 8.12 -6.86 12.21
C GLU A 76 9.61 -7.03 12.52
N ALA A 77 10.44 -6.07 12.14
CA ALA A 77 11.88 -6.11 12.49
C ALA A 77 12.09 -6.02 14.01
N GLU A 78 11.30 -5.19 14.71
CA GLU A 78 11.29 -5.14 16.18
C GLU A 78 10.91 -6.50 16.79
N ALA A 79 9.96 -7.23 16.21
CA ALA A 79 9.60 -8.56 16.66
C ALA A 79 10.77 -9.55 16.54
N PHE A 80 11.61 -9.44 15.53
CA PHE A 80 12.87 -10.18 15.38
C PHE A 80 13.97 -9.75 16.37
N GLY A 81 13.77 -8.68 17.12
CA GLY A 81 14.72 -8.16 18.10
C GLY A 81 15.54 -6.96 17.61
N ALA A 82 15.24 -6.39 16.44
CA ALA A 82 15.92 -5.19 15.96
C ALA A 82 15.61 -3.98 16.84
N ASN A 83 16.58 -3.07 16.97
CA ASN A 83 16.43 -1.87 17.79
C ASN A 83 15.54 -0.83 17.08
N CYS A 84 14.36 -0.57 17.66
CA CYS A 84 13.40 0.37 17.16
C CYS A 84 13.52 1.73 17.85
N ILE A 85 13.63 2.80 17.05
CA ILE A 85 13.66 4.19 17.51
C ILE A 85 12.30 4.82 17.26
N TYR A 86 11.69 5.35 18.33
CA TYR A 86 10.37 5.98 18.26
C TYR A 86 10.49 7.50 18.15
N HIS A 87 9.56 8.10 17.42
CA HIS A 87 9.46 9.54 17.20
C HIS A 87 8.04 10.02 17.49
N GLU A 88 7.91 11.26 17.96
CA GLU A 88 6.59 11.85 18.25
C GLU A 88 5.80 12.15 16.97
N GLU A 89 6.49 12.58 15.91
CA GLU A 89 5.88 13.08 14.67
C GLU A 89 6.18 12.24 13.44
N GLU A 90 7.08 11.25 13.55
CA GLU A 90 7.51 10.38 12.44
C GLU A 90 7.28 8.91 12.76
N ILE A 91 7.16 8.10 11.72
CA ILE A 91 7.02 6.65 11.84
C ILE A 91 8.30 6.07 12.49
N PRO A 92 8.18 5.07 13.38
CA PRO A 92 9.34 4.45 14.02
C PRO A 92 10.32 3.87 13.00
N THR A 93 11.61 3.93 13.32
CA THR A 93 12.70 3.48 12.44
C THR A 93 13.54 2.41 13.11
N ILE A 94 14.17 1.55 12.31
CA ILE A 94 15.14 0.56 12.81
C ILE A 94 16.55 1.12 12.73
N SER A 95 17.35 0.85 13.76
CA SER A 95 18.74 1.28 13.86
C SER A 95 19.67 0.11 14.09
N GLY A 96 20.69 -0.02 13.26
CA GLY A 96 21.67 -1.09 13.30
C GLY A 96 21.17 -2.41 12.70
N ALA A 97 22.09 -3.34 12.51
CA ALA A 97 21.80 -4.72 12.08
C ALA A 97 21.71 -5.64 13.29
N ILE A 98 21.05 -6.77 13.13
CA ILE A 98 21.05 -7.90 14.09
C ILE A 98 21.57 -9.19 13.45
N VAL A 99 21.84 -9.16 12.15
CA VAL A 99 22.42 -10.24 11.37
C VAL A 99 23.62 -9.66 10.61
N GLU A 100 24.83 -10.03 11.02
CA GLU A 100 26.07 -9.50 10.43
C GLU A 100 26.94 -10.64 9.84
N SER A 101 26.52 -11.90 9.99
CA SER A 101 27.24 -13.08 9.53
C SER A 101 26.29 -14.22 9.15
N GLU A 102 26.80 -15.24 8.44
CA GLU A 102 26.06 -16.49 8.18
C GLU A 102 25.62 -17.18 9.49
N GLU A 103 26.47 -17.16 10.53
CA GLU A 103 26.16 -17.73 11.83
C GLU A 103 24.97 -17.01 12.49
N ASP A 104 24.92 -15.67 12.38
CA ASP A 104 23.76 -14.90 12.87
C ASP A 104 22.50 -15.21 12.06
N ALA A 105 22.63 -15.31 10.74
CA ALA A 105 21.50 -15.66 9.87
C ALA A 105 20.94 -17.05 10.21
N ASP A 106 21.81 -18.02 10.46
CA ASP A 106 21.40 -19.37 10.88
C ASP A 106 20.78 -19.37 12.28
N ALA A 107 21.34 -18.60 13.21
CA ALA A 107 20.85 -18.50 14.59
C ALA A 107 19.56 -17.67 14.73
N LEU A 108 19.24 -16.82 13.75
CA LEU A 108 18.06 -15.94 13.77
C LEU A 108 16.78 -16.75 14.04
N GLN A 109 16.11 -16.46 15.13
CA GLN A 109 14.85 -17.13 15.48
C GLN A 109 13.67 -16.41 14.83
N ILE A 110 12.73 -17.20 14.29
CA ILE A 110 11.46 -16.67 13.80
C ILE A 110 10.59 -16.36 15.04
N PRO A 111 10.19 -15.10 15.25
CA PRO A 111 9.37 -14.76 16.42
C PRO A 111 7.95 -15.34 16.30
N GLU A 112 7.29 -15.53 17.44
CA GLU A 112 5.87 -15.82 17.45
C GLU A 112 5.06 -14.58 17.00
N VAL A 113 3.98 -14.80 16.28
CA VAL A 113 3.04 -13.72 15.92
C VAL A 113 2.48 -13.07 17.17
N GLY A 114 2.49 -11.77 17.23
CA GLY A 114 2.09 -10.99 18.41
C GLY A 114 3.27 -10.57 19.30
N THR A 115 4.50 -10.99 18.98
CA THR A 115 5.70 -10.45 19.63
C THR A 115 5.85 -8.96 19.34
N GLY A 116 6.17 -8.17 20.37
CA GLY A 116 6.33 -6.73 20.26
C GLY A 116 5.07 -6.04 19.69
N ARG A 117 5.28 -5.04 18.84
CA ARG A 117 4.16 -4.27 18.27
C ARG A 117 3.36 -5.01 17.21
N THR A 118 3.81 -6.17 16.71
CA THR A 118 2.98 -6.98 15.80
C THR A 118 1.67 -7.40 16.48
N GLY A 119 1.68 -7.68 17.79
CA GLY A 119 0.48 -7.89 18.59
C GLY A 119 -0.40 -6.66 18.73
N THR A 120 0.19 -5.47 18.82
CA THR A 120 -0.53 -4.20 18.85
C THR A 120 -1.27 -3.94 17.54
N TYR A 121 -0.60 -4.15 16.39
CA TYR A 121 -1.21 -3.98 15.07
C TYR A 121 -2.31 -5.02 14.80
N LEU A 122 -2.08 -6.28 15.18
CA LEU A 122 -3.11 -7.32 15.08
C LEU A 122 -4.36 -6.94 15.88
N LYS A 123 -4.17 -6.49 17.12
CA LYS A 123 -5.27 -6.05 17.98
C LYS A 123 -5.95 -4.78 17.46
N GLY A 124 -5.20 -3.85 16.89
CA GLY A 124 -5.73 -2.64 16.25
C GLY A 124 -6.67 -2.96 15.08
N ILE A 125 -6.28 -3.89 14.19
CA ILE A 125 -7.13 -4.37 13.09
C ILE A 125 -8.36 -5.11 13.63
N GLU A 126 -8.20 -5.99 14.61
CA GLU A 126 -9.35 -6.68 15.25
C GLU A 126 -10.38 -5.68 15.79
N MET A 127 -9.93 -4.65 16.50
CA MET A 127 -10.80 -3.59 17.01
C MET A 127 -11.43 -2.76 15.88
N ALA A 128 -10.69 -2.47 14.82
CA ALA A 128 -11.21 -1.74 13.66
C ALA A 128 -12.35 -2.52 12.97
N LEU A 129 -12.21 -3.85 12.85
CA LEU A 129 -13.24 -4.74 12.30
C LEU A 129 -14.56 -4.67 13.09
N HIS A 130 -14.51 -4.46 14.41
CA HIS A 130 -15.69 -4.25 15.23
C HIS A 130 -16.32 -2.85 15.09
N LEU A 131 -15.53 -1.87 14.64
CA LEU A 131 -15.97 -0.47 14.49
C LEU A 131 -16.44 -0.13 13.07
N ILE A 132 -16.08 -0.92 12.07
CA ILE A 132 -16.27 -0.66 10.64
C ILE A 132 -17.00 -1.85 10.01
N ASP A 133 -18.23 -1.64 9.55
CA ASP A 133 -19.07 -2.67 8.95
C ASP A 133 -19.57 -2.32 7.53
N ASP A 134 -19.17 -1.14 7.01
CA ASP A 134 -19.65 -0.61 5.74
C ASP A 134 -18.63 -0.76 4.59
N ARG A 135 -17.40 -1.14 4.89
CA ARG A 135 -16.29 -1.28 3.93
C ARG A 135 -15.27 -2.33 4.37
N PRO A 136 -14.46 -2.89 3.44
CA PRO A 136 -13.37 -3.79 3.81
C PRO A 136 -12.34 -3.09 4.71
N VAL A 137 -11.79 -3.84 5.66
CA VAL A 137 -10.65 -3.44 6.50
C VAL A 137 -9.44 -4.25 6.03
N PHE A 138 -8.37 -3.56 5.63
CA PHE A 138 -7.10 -4.16 5.23
C PHE A 138 -6.04 -3.89 6.28
N ALA A 139 -5.26 -4.92 6.59
CA ALA A 139 -4.02 -4.77 7.33
C ALA A 139 -2.90 -4.27 6.44
N GLU A 140 -1.79 -3.89 7.05
CA GLU A 140 -0.54 -3.56 6.35
C GLU A 140 0.62 -4.28 7.03
N CYS A 141 1.63 -4.67 6.25
CA CYS A 141 2.87 -5.25 6.75
C CYS A 141 4.02 -4.98 5.80
N ILE A 142 5.24 -5.20 6.29
CA ILE A 142 6.45 -5.14 5.47
C ILE A 142 6.57 -6.39 4.59
N GLY A 143 7.19 -6.26 3.42
CA GLY A 143 7.52 -7.40 2.58
C GLY A 143 8.86 -8.05 2.93
N PRO A 144 9.14 -9.25 2.39
CA PRO A 144 10.25 -10.08 2.82
C PRO A 144 11.62 -9.46 2.60
N PHE A 145 11.88 -8.85 1.44
CA PHE A 145 13.18 -8.24 1.15
C PHE A 145 13.40 -6.97 1.98
N SER A 146 12.35 -6.17 2.14
CA SER A 146 12.41 -4.97 2.98
C SER A 146 12.57 -5.30 4.46
N LEU A 147 11.99 -6.41 4.94
CA LEU A 147 12.23 -6.90 6.31
C LEU A 147 13.68 -7.39 6.44
N ALA A 148 14.14 -8.25 5.54
CA ALA A 148 15.52 -8.73 5.54
C ALA A 148 16.52 -7.57 5.58
N GLY A 149 16.33 -6.55 4.75
CA GLY A 149 17.18 -5.36 4.74
C GLY A 149 17.21 -4.59 6.06
N ARG A 150 16.14 -4.66 6.88
CA ARG A 150 16.15 -4.08 8.23
C ARG A 150 16.88 -4.95 9.26
N LEU A 151 17.01 -6.24 8.99
CA LEU A 151 17.70 -7.18 9.88
C LEU A 151 19.21 -7.21 9.62
N VAL A 152 19.64 -7.00 8.35
CA VAL A 152 21.06 -7.03 7.95
C VAL A 152 21.69 -5.66 7.71
N ASP A 153 20.93 -4.56 7.81
CA ASP A 153 21.16 -3.22 7.30
C ASP A 153 20.78 -3.05 5.83
N ILE A 154 20.16 -1.91 5.55
CA ILE A 154 19.59 -1.59 4.21
C ILE A 154 20.68 -1.52 3.12
N THR A 155 21.84 -0.96 3.46
CA THR A 155 22.96 -0.82 2.51
C THR A 155 23.61 -2.16 2.27
N GLU A 156 23.86 -2.92 3.32
CA GLU A 156 24.44 -4.24 3.25
C GLU A 156 23.57 -5.24 2.51
N ALA A 157 22.24 -5.16 2.63
CA ALA A 157 21.33 -6.06 1.91
C ALA A 157 21.58 -6.11 0.39
N MET A 158 21.96 -4.97 -0.22
CA MET A 158 22.27 -4.90 -1.64
C MET A 158 23.59 -5.61 -1.97
N VAL A 159 24.57 -5.47 -1.11
CA VAL A 159 25.91 -6.09 -1.27
C VAL A 159 25.80 -7.60 -1.06
N LEU A 160 25.09 -8.02 -0.02
CA LEU A 160 24.89 -9.43 0.34
C LEU A 160 24.17 -10.23 -0.75
N CYS A 161 23.30 -9.60 -1.56
CA CYS A 161 22.70 -10.28 -2.71
C CYS A 161 23.76 -10.75 -3.74
N TYR A 162 24.94 -10.14 -3.77
CA TYR A 162 26.03 -10.52 -4.67
C TYR A 162 27.15 -11.30 -3.98
N GLU A 163 27.51 -10.90 -2.76
CA GLU A 163 28.67 -11.45 -2.05
C GLU A 163 28.31 -12.67 -1.21
N GLU A 164 27.14 -12.67 -0.58
CA GLU A 164 26.67 -13.72 0.35
C GLU A 164 25.21 -14.11 0.06
N PRO A 165 24.86 -14.55 -1.18
CA PRO A 165 23.47 -14.82 -1.57
C PRO A 165 22.80 -15.89 -0.68
N ASP A 166 23.55 -16.92 -0.24
CA ASP A 166 23.01 -18.00 0.61
C ASP A 166 22.60 -17.46 1.99
N MET A 167 23.37 -16.54 2.56
CA MET A 167 23.03 -15.83 3.80
C MET A 167 21.74 -15.03 3.61
N MET A 168 21.65 -14.23 2.52
CA MET A 168 20.45 -13.48 2.21
C MET A 168 19.22 -14.37 2.05
N HIS A 169 19.34 -15.50 1.35
CA HIS A 169 18.26 -16.48 1.21
C HIS A 169 17.84 -17.08 2.55
N THR A 170 18.77 -17.29 3.48
CA THR A 170 18.46 -17.79 4.84
C THR A 170 17.61 -16.78 5.59
N VAL A 171 17.98 -15.49 5.60
CA VAL A 171 17.20 -14.42 6.25
C VAL A 171 15.83 -14.26 5.59
N LEU A 172 15.77 -14.25 4.25
CA LEU A 172 14.54 -14.12 3.48
C LEU A 172 13.54 -15.27 3.76
N LYS A 173 14.00 -16.51 3.87
CA LYS A 173 13.14 -17.66 4.23
C LYS A 173 12.51 -17.46 5.61
N LYS A 174 13.29 -17.01 6.59
CA LYS A 174 12.78 -16.75 7.95
C LYS A 174 11.82 -15.57 7.99
N ALA A 175 12.14 -14.46 7.31
CA ALA A 175 11.27 -13.30 7.16
C ALA A 175 9.94 -13.68 6.48
N THR A 176 10.00 -14.44 5.39
CA THR A 176 8.82 -14.90 4.64
C THR A 176 7.92 -15.79 5.48
N THR A 177 8.51 -16.72 6.24
CA THR A 177 7.76 -17.60 7.15
C THR A 177 6.99 -16.77 8.18
N PHE A 178 7.66 -15.82 8.82
CA PHE A 178 7.01 -14.93 9.79
C PHE A 178 5.88 -14.12 9.15
N ILE A 179 6.11 -13.50 7.97
CA ILE A 179 5.11 -12.70 7.29
C ILE A 179 3.88 -13.53 6.90
N ILE A 180 4.07 -14.76 6.42
CA ILE A 180 2.97 -15.68 6.12
C ILE A 180 2.12 -15.94 7.37
N ASP A 181 2.74 -16.23 8.50
CA ASP A 181 2.03 -16.52 9.75
C ASP A 181 1.33 -15.26 10.28
N TYR A 182 1.95 -14.10 10.14
CA TYR A 182 1.38 -12.83 10.54
C TYR A 182 0.15 -12.46 9.68
N ILE A 183 0.23 -12.63 8.37
CA ILE A 183 -0.91 -12.40 7.46
C ILE A 183 -2.05 -13.39 7.73
N LYS A 184 -1.73 -14.66 8.01
CA LYS A 184 -2.74 -15.65 8.40
C LYS A 184 -3.45 -15.24 9.68
N ALA A 185 -2.73 -14.68 10.67
CA ALA A 185 -3.37 -14.15 11.88
C ALA A 185 -4.31 -12.97 11.57
N TYR A 186 -3.95 -12.06 10.66
CA TYR A 186 -4.88 -11.03 10.19
C TYR A 186 -6.12 -11.62 9.52
N LYS A 187 -5.94 -12.66 8.72
CA LYS A 187 -7.05 -13.35 8.06
C LYS A 187 -7.96 -14.06 9.06
N GLU A 188 -7.39 -14.71 10.08
CA GLU A 188 -8.13 -15.42 11.14
C GLU A 188 -9.00 -14.47 11.98
N ILE A 189 -8.55 -13.26 12.27
CA ILE A 189 -9.37 -12.26 12.97
C ILE A 189 -10.44 -11.61 12.09
N GLY A 190 -10.47 -11.92 10.78
CA GLY A 190 -11.50 -11.47 9.84
C GLY A 190 -11.10 -10.27 8.98
N ALA A 191 -9.84 -9.89 8.89
CA ALA A 191 -9.39 -8.88 7.92
C ALA A 191 -9.70 -9.34 6.49
N HIS A 192 -9.95 -8.37 5.59
CA HIS A 192 -10.40 -8.62 4.22
C HIS A 192 -9.26 -8.64 3.21
N GLY A 193 -8.08 -8.23 3.64
CA GLY A 193 -6.88 -8.22 2.84
C GLY A 193 -5.70 -7.58 3.56
N VAL A 194 -4.58 -7.53 2.88
CA VAL A 194 -3.33 -6.92 3.35
C VAL A 194 -2.65 -6.15 2.23
N LEU A 195 -2.06 -5.01 2.55
CA LEU A 195 -1.11 -4.31 1.70
C LEU A 195 0.31 -4.63 2.20
N ILE A 196 1.13 -5.23 1.34
CA ILE A 196 2.52 -5.61 1.65
C ILE A 196 3.46 -4.61 1.01
N ALA A 197 4.27 -3.93 1.83
CA ALA A 197 5.17 -2.90 1.37
C ALA A 197 6.60 -3.41 1.16
N GLU A 198 7.08 -3.32 -0.07
CA GLU A 198 8.41 -3.74 -0.53
C GLU A 198 9.26 -2.59 -1.11
N PRO A 199 9.47 -1.49 -0.37
CA PRO A 199 10.18 -0.33 -0.91
C PRO A 199 11.63 -0.64 -1.31
N LEU A 200 12.34 -1.52 -0.60
CA LEU A 200 13.73 -1.87 -0.94
C LEU A 200 13.84 -2.68 -2.23
N ALA A 201 12.86 -3.51 -2.55
CA ALA A 201 12.86 -4.25 -3.81
C ALA A 201 12.85 -3.32 -5.03
N GLY A 202 12.28 -2.13 -4.88
CA GLY A 202 12.19 -1.16 -5.97
C GLY A 202 13.50 -0.51 -6.41
N ILE A 203 14.59 -0.72 -5.71
CA ILE A 203 15.95 -0.26 -6.11
C ILE A 203 16.81 -1.39 -6.68
N LEU A 204 16.36 -2.65 -6.62
CA LEU A 204 17.03 -3.80 -7.19
C LEU A 204 17.03 -3.75 -8.74
N SER A 205 17.97 -4.45 -9.35
CA SER A 205 17.88 -4.77 -10.78
C SER A 205 16.74 -5.79 -11.03
N PRO A 206 16.21 -5.92 -12.26
CA PRO A 206 15.21 -6.95 -12.57
C PRO A 206 15.62 -8.37 -12.16
N ALA A 207 16.86 -8.78 -12.41
CA ALA A 207 17.34 -10.09 -12.01
C ALA A 207 17.34 -10.30 -10.49
N LEU A 208 17.78 -9.28 -9.74
CA LEU A 208 17.79 -9.37 -8.27
C LEU A 208 16.40 -9.27 -7.67
N VAL A 209 15.47 -8.50 -8.25
CA VAL A 209 14.11 -8.41 -7.74
C VAL A 209 13.37 -9.72 -7.90
N ASP A 210 13.56 -10.42 -9.01
CA ASP A 210 12.99 -11.76 -9.20
C ASP A 210 13.53 -12.73 -8.14
N GLU A 211 14.87 -12.82 -7.99
CA GLU A 211 15.53 -13.77 -7.11
C GLU A 211 15.29 -13.49 -5.61
N PHE A 212 15.40 -12.22 -5.17
CA PHE A 212 15.42 -11.88 -3.75
C PHE A 212 14.12 -11.26 -3.22
N SER A 213 13.14 -10.93 -4.07
CA SER A 213 11.87 -10.38 -3.63
C SER A 213 10.67 -11.12 -4.23
N CYS A 214 10.51 -11.16 -5.57
CA CYS A 214 9.29 -11.66 -6.21
C CYS A 214 9.00 -13.13 -5.89
N GLN A 215 10.03 -13.99 -5.85
CA GLN A 215 9.86 -15.41 -5.49
C GLN A 215 9.34 -15.59 -4.05
N TYR A 216 9.76 -14.75 -3.12
CA TYR A 216 9.32 -14.78 -1.73
C TYR A 216 7.93 -14.16 -1.57
N MET A 217 7.66 -13.06 -2.27
CA MET A 217 6.32 -12.47 -2.33
C MET A 217 5.31 -13.45 -2.92
N LYS A 218 5.69 -14.20 -3.96
CA LYS A 218 4.82 -15.22 -4.54
C LYS A 218 4.45 -16.32 -3.54
N GLN A 219 5.39 -16.78 -2.70
CA GLN A 219 5.09 -17.74 -1.64
C GLN A 219 4.04 -17.20 -0.66
N ILE A 220 4.11 -15.90 -0.33
CA ILE A 220 3.13 -15.25 0.55
C ILE A 220 1.75 -15.22 -0.13
N VAL A 221 1.69 -14.82 -1.39
CA VAL A 221 0.44 -14.79 -2.16
C VAL A 221 -0.18 -16.18 -2.25
N ASP A 222 0.59 -17.19 -2.63
CA ASP A 222 0.13 -18.58 -2.76
C ASP A 222 -0.37 -19.15 -1.41
N ALA A 223 0.18 -18.71 -0.28
CA ALA A 223 -0.18 -19.19 1.08
C ALA A 223 -1.37 -18.45 1.70
N CYS A 224 -1.61 -17.19 1.33
CA CYS A 224 -2.52 -16.30 2.07
C CYS A 224 -3.72 -15.82 1.25
N GLN A 225 -3.53 -15.53 -0.05
CA GLN A 225 -4.57 -14.95 -0.90
C GLN A 225 -5.62 -16.00 -1.30
N ASP A 226 -6.88 -15.63 -1.22
CA ASP A 226 -7.99 -16.37 -1.81
C ASP A 226 -9.15 -15.43 -2.20
N LYS A 227 -10.29 -16.01 -2.56
CA LYS A 227 -11.47 -15.22 -2.98
C LYS A 227 -12.03 -14.30 -1.90
N ASP A 228 -11.72 -14.53 -0.62
CA ASP A 228 -12.25 -13.79 0.53
C ASP A 228 -11.17 -12.95 1.23
N PHE A 229 -9.89 -13.08 0.82
CA PHE A 229 -8.76 -12.31 1.35
C PHE A 229 -7.81 -11.88 0.23
N LEU A 230 -7.68 -10.57 0.01
CA LEU A 230 -6.86 -10.02 -1.07
C LEU A 230 -5.48 -9.59 -0.58
N VAL A 231 -4.46 -9.86 -1.40
CA VAL A 231 -3.11 -9.33 -1.20
C VAL A 231 -2.87 -8.20 -2.19
N PHE A 232 -2.49 -7.04 -1.66
CA PHE A 232 -2.02 -5.89 -2.42
C PHE A 232 -0.52 -5.72 -2.19
N TYR A 233 0.19 -5.34 -3.23
CA TYR A 233 1.64 -5.11 -3.22
C TYR A 233 1.95 -3.64 -3.37
N HIS A 234 2.86 -3.08 -2.58
CA HIS A 234 3.35 -1.71 -2.72
C HIS A 234 4.84 -1.66 -3.00
N ASN A 235 5.23 -0.91 -4.04
CA ASN A 235 6.62 -0.64 -4.38
C ASN A 235 6.77 0.83 -4.82
N CYS A 236 7.50 1.62 -4.05
CA CYS A 236 7.74 3.03 -4.36
C CYS A 236 9.11 3.31 -5.00
N GLY A 237 9.82 2.27 -5.45
CA GLY A 237 11.11 2.41 -6.08
C GLY A 237 11.06 2.94 -7.51
N ASN A 238 12.18 3.49 -7.96
CA ASN A 238 12.32 4.08 -9.29
C ASN A 238 12.51 3.05 -10.42
N ASN A 239 12.83 1.80 -10.09
CA ASN A 239 13.02 0.72 -11.07
C ASN A 239 11.73 -0.08 -11.36
N ALA A 240 10.60 0.23 -10.70
CA ALA A 240 9.37 -0.55 -10.79
C ALA A 240 8.88 -0.79 -12.24
N VAL A 241 9.07 0.17 -13.15
CA VAL A 241 8.71 -0.02 -14.58
C VAL A 241 9.57 -1.09 -15.27
N LEU A 242 10.84 -1.20 -14.89
CA LEU A 242 11.76 -2.22 -15.43
C LEU A 242 11.48 -3.59 -14.81
N GLN A 243 10.93 -3.64 -13.62
CA GLN A 243 10.61 -4.83 -12.84
C GLN A 243 9.14 -5.29 -13.04
N ALA A 244 8.35 -4.59 -13.86
CA ALA A 244 6.91 -4.75 -13.92
C ALA A 244 6.46 -6.18 -14.24
N ASP A 245 7.15 -6.86 -15.15
CA ASP A 245 6.79 -8.22 -15.57
C ASP A 245 6.97 -9.21 -14.40
N ASP A 246 8.08 -9.11 -13.64
CA ASP A 246 8.35 -9.94 -12.46
C ASP A 246 7.38 -9.59 -11.32
N ILE A 247 7.10 -8.29 -11.11
CA ILE A 247 6.15 -7.83 -10.10
C ILE A 247 4.75 -8.37 -10.38
N PHE A 248 4.25 -8.30 -11.61
CA PHE A 248 2.93 -8.83 -11.94
C PHE A 248 2.86 -10.36 -11.89
N ALA A 249 3.98 -11.06 -12.12
CA ALA A 249 4.07 -12.52 -11.96
C ALA A 249 3.90 -13.00 -10.51
N ILE A 250 4.01 -12.11 -9.50
CA ILE A 250 3.71 -12.41 -8.09
C ILE A 250 2.24 -12.88 -7.93
N GLY A 251 1.31 -12.30 -8.70
CA GLY A 251 -0.09 -12.70 -8.70
C GLY A 251 -0.96 -12.03 -7.64
N CYS A 252 -0.58 -10.83 -7.15
CA CYS A 252 -1.42 -10.03 -6.27
C CYS A 252 -2.69 -9.53 -6.98
N LYS A 253 -3.71 -9.21 -6.21
CA LYS A 253 -4.97 -8.63 -6.72
C LYS A 253 -4.94 -7.11 -6.88
N GLY A 254 -3.98 -6.45 -6.24
CA GLY A 254 -3.75 -5.02 -6.41
C GLY A 254 -2.27 -4.67 -6.29
N TYR A 255 -1.88 -3.62 -7.00
CA TYR A 255 -0.50 -3.14 -7.05
C TYR A 255 -0.49 -1.63 -6.86
N HIS A 256 0.29 -1.16 -5.92
CA HIS A 256 0.44 0.25 -5.59
C HIS A 256 1.85 0.72 -5.89
N PHE A 257 1.99 1.81 -6.65
CA PHE A 257 3.30 2.29 -7.10
C PHE A 257 3.58 3.73 -6.67
N GLY A 258 4.86 4.00 -6.43
CA GLY A 258 5.37 5.28 -5.98
C GLY A 258 5.40 6.38 -7.03
N ASP A 259 5.63 7.61 -6.58
CA ASP A 259 5.65 8.83 -7.38
C ASP A 259 6.94 9.04 -8.19
N LYS A 260 7.92 8.12 -8.08
CA LYS A 260 9.20 8.19 -8.82
C LYS A 260 9.09 7.68 -10.26
N ILE A 261 7.96 7.10 -10.62
CA ILE A 261 7.68 6.58 -11.95
C ILE A 261 6.44 7.27 -12.54
N ARG A 262 6.26 7.18 -13.84
CA ARG A 262 5.01 7.53 -14.49
C ARG A 262 4.06 6.33 -14.43
N LEU A 263 2.95 6.47 -13.73
CA LEU A 263 2.03 5.35 -13.48
C LEU A 263 1.46 4.74 -14.77
N LYS A 264 1.29 5.56 -15.81
CA LYS A 264 0.86 5.09 -17.13
C LYS A 264 1.77 3.99 -17.69
N ASP A 265 3.09 4.11 -17.50
CA ASP A 265 4.05 3.14 -18.03
C ASP A 265 3.92 1.76 -17.35
N ILE A 266 3.40 1.72 -16.12
CA ILE A 266 3.01 0.50 -15.40
C ILE A 266 1.66 -0.03 -15.91
N LEU A 267 0.67 0.86 -16.08
CA LEU A 267 -0.66 0.49 -16.55
C LEU A 267 -0.64 -0.15 -17.95
N GLU A 268 0.27 0.29 -18.82
CA GLU A 268 0.49 -0.29 -20.15
C GLU A 268 0.97 -1.75 -20.11
N LYS A 269 1.56 -2.19 -19.00
CA LYS A 269 2.05 -3.56 -18.77
C LYS A 269 1.14 -4.39 -17.87
N ALA A 270 0.26 -3.74 -17.12
CA ALA A 270 -0.55 -4.38 -16.11
C ALA A 270 -1.63 -5.31 -16.71
N PRO A 271 -1.87 -6.48 -16.10
CA PRO A 271 -3.06 -7.26 -16.40
C PRO A 271 -4.33 -6.45 -16.11
N SER A 272 -5.37 -6.64 -16.93
CA SER A 272 -6.61 -5.86 -16.81
C SER A 272 -7.51 -6.26 -15.63
N ASP A 273 -7.24 -7.41 -15.02
CA ASP A 273 -8.01 -8.00 -13.90
C ASP A 273 -7.42 -7.73 -12.52
N VAL A 274 -6.38 -6.88 -12.45
CA VAL A 274 -5.78 -6.40 -11.19
C VAL A 274 -5.92 -4.89 -11.05
N ILE A 275 -6.03 -4.41 -9.82
CA ILE A 275 -6.02 -2.97 -9.55
C ILE A 275 -4.58 -2.43 -9.59
N VAL A 276 -4.38 -1.27 -10.24
CA VAL A 276 -3.13 -0.50 -10.22
C VAL A 276 -3.39 0.86 -9.57
N MET A 277 -2.69 1.13 -8.49
CA MET A 277 -2.88 2.32 -7.64
C MET A 277 -1.66 3.24 -7.69
N GLY A 278 -1.87 4.53 -7.54
CA GLY A 278 -0.82 5.56 -7.46
C GLY A 278 -1.31 6.91 -8.01
N ASN A 279 -0.46 7.94 -8.14
CA ASN A 279 0.83 8.04 -7.48
C ASN A 279 1.19 9.53 -7.26
N VAL A 280 0.27 10.28 -6.60
CA VAL A 280 0.56 11.67 -6.23
C VAL A 280 1.58 11.71 -5.09
N SER A 281 2.63 12.52 -5.23
CA SER A 281 3.76 12.56 -4.28
C SER A 281 3.33 12.90 -2.85
N PRO A 282 3.58 12.01 -1.86
CA PRO A 282 3.23 12.28 -0.48
C PRO A 282 4.02 13.45 0.12
N SER A 283 5.32 13.50 -0.13
CA SER A 283 6.21 14.51 0.45
C SER A 283 6.06 15.87 -0.24
N GLU A 284 5.98 15.90 -1.57
CA GLU A 284 5.99 17.18 -2.31
C GLU A 284 4.60 17.81 -2.38
N GLU A 285 3.53 17.01 -2.42
CA GLU A 285 2.18 17.54 -2.62
C GLU A 285 1.32 17.50 -1.35
N PHE A 286 1.28 16.38 -0.63
CA PHE A 286 0.47 16.28 0.60
C PHE A 286 1.10 17.04 1.76
N PHE A 287 2.43 16.95 1.93
CA PHE A 287 3.14 17.55 3.07
C PHE A 287 3.63 18.97 2.77
N LYS A 288 4.52 19.14 1.77
CA LYS A 288 5.12 20.46 1.46
C LYS A 288 4.27 21.31 0.51
N GLY A 289 3.32 20.68 -0.18
CA GLY A 289 2.56 21.30 -1.24
C GLY A 289 1.49 22.29 -0.75
N THR A 290 0.76 22.83 -1.70
CA THR A 290 -0.40 23.70 -1.51
C THR A 290 -1.63 23.07 -2.13
N LYS A 291 -2.83 23.54 -1.78
CA LYS A 291 -4.07 23.13 -2.46
C LYS A 291 -3.96 23.24 -4.00
N LYS A 292 -3.30 24.29 -4.50
CA LYS A 292 -3.12 24.45 -5.93
C LYS A 292 -2.17 23.42 -6.53
N SER A 293 -1.04 23.15 -5.89
CA SER A 293 -0.05 22.18 -6.41
C SER A 293 -0.59 20.77 -6.41
N ILE A 294 -1.21 20.31 -5.30
CA ILE A 294 -1.79 18.99 -5.20
C ILE A 294 -2.96 18.78 -6.18
N ARG A 295 -3.79 19.80 -6.42
CA ARG A 295 -4.83 19.76 -7.46
C ARG A 295 -4.23 19.54 -8.85
N VAL A 296 -3.17 20.27 -9.20
CA VAL A 296 -2.48 20.12 -10.48
C VAL A 296 -1.84 18.74 -10.62
N ALA A 297 -1.20 18.25 -9.57
CA ALA A 297 -0.59 16.92 -9.56
C ALA A 297 -1.64 15.81 -9.69
N THR A 298 -2.76 15.94 -8.98
CA THR A 298 -3.91 15.02 -9.08
C THR A 298 -4.47 14.98 -10.51
N TYR A 299 -4.70 16.15 -11.12
CA TYR A 299 -5.21 16.23 -12.49
C TYR A 299 -4.25 15.61 -13.50
N ARG A 300 -2.92 15.77 -13.30
CA ARG A 300 -1.91 15.18 -14.19
C ARG A 300 -1.96 13.65 -14.15
N VAL A 301 -1.99 13.05 -12.95
CA VAL A 301 -2.09 11.59 -12.80
C VAL A 301 -3.39 11.08 -13.39
N MET A 302 -4.52 11.73 -13.11
CA MET A 302 -5.81 11.33 -13.65
C MET A 302 -5.87 11.46 -15.17
N HIS A 303 -5.39 12.57 -15.73
CA HIS A 303 -5.34 12.78 -17.19
C HIS A 303 -4.51 11.68 -17.90
N ASP A 304 -3.40 11.26 -17.31
CA ASP A 304 -2.53 10.24 -17.87
C ASP A 304 -3.10 8.82 -17.79
N CYS A 305 -3.94 8.55 -16.77
CA CYS A 305 -4.35 7.20 -16.40
C CYS A 305 -5.85 6.91 -16.51
N TYR A 306 -6.68 7.91 -16.75
CA TYR A 306 -8.14 7.80 -16.70
C TYR A 306 -8.73 6.75 -17.64
N ASP A 307 -8.12 6.51 -18.81
CA ASP A 307 -8.61 5.56 -19.81
C ASP A 307 -8.38 4.08 -19.44
N TYR A 308 -7.70 3.82 -18.33
CA TYR A 308 -7.46 2.46 -17.83
C TYR A 308 -8.49 2.08 -16.77
N ASP A 309 -9.32 1.09 -17.06
CA ASP A 309 -10.39 0.62 -16.15
C ASP A 309 -9.84 0.11 -14.81
N ASN A 310 -8.62 -0.42 -14.78
CA ASN A 310 -7.95 -0.92 -13.59
C ASN A 310 -7.14 0.13 -12.81
N PHE A 311 -7.11 1.38 -13.29
CA PHE A 311 -6.51 2.50 -12.57
C PHE A 311 -7.32 2.88 -11.33
N TRP A 312 -6.62 3.15 -10.22
CA TRP A 312 -7.20 3.72 -9.00
C TRP A 312 -6.29 4.80 -8.44
N LEU A 313 -6.75 6.04 -8.45
CA LEU A 313 -5.97 7.17 -7.93
C LEU A 313 -5.60 6.99 -6.46
N SER A 314 -4.31 7.15 -6.15
CA SER A 314 -3.75 7.06 -4.81
C SER A 314 -2.63 8.09 -4.59
N SER A 315 -2.14 8.20 -3.36
CA SER A 315 -0.82 8.76 -3.06
C SER A 315 0.28 7.85 -3.63
N GLY A 316 1.51 8.33 -3.78
CA GLY A 316 2.63 7.51 -4.25
C GLY A 316 3.27 6.63 -3.16
N CYS A 317 2.97 6.87 -1.92
CA CYS A 317 3.39 6.12 -0.73
C CYS A 317 2.52 6.59 0.45
N ASP A 318 2.85 6.16 1.67
CA ASP A 318 2.18 6.65 2.87
C ASP A 318 2.28 8.18 3.01
N VAL A 319 1.13 8.78 3.33
CA VAL A 319 1.03 10.23 3.54
C VAL A 319 1.58 10.56 4.94
N PRO A 320 2.58 11.47 5.04
CA PRO A 320 3.18 11.83 6.32
C PRO A 320 2.14 12.25 7.37
N ALA A 321 2.37 11.88 8.63
CA ALA A 321 1.47 12.20 9.75
C ALA A 321 1.18 13.71 9.86
N LEU A 322 2.17 14.55 9.54
CA LEU A 322 2.07 16.01 9.56
C LEU A 322 1.57 16.63 8.24
N ALA A 323 1.06 15.82 7.29
CA ALA A 323 0.47 16.35 6.07
C ALA A 323 -0.70 17.28 6.37
N ASP A 324 -0.78 18.40 5.65
CA ASP A 324 -1.86 19.37 5.83
C ASP A 324 -3.22 18.72 5.49
N PRO A 325 -4.16 18.61 6.45
CA PRO A 325 -5.49 18.07 6.19
C PRO A 325 -6.25 18.76 5.04
N THR A 326 -5.89 20.03 4.76
CA THR A 326 -6.50 20.77 3.66
C THR A 326 -5.97 20.31 2.29
N ASN A 327 -4.71 19.86 2.22
CA ASN A 327 -4.16 19.24 1.00
C ASN A 327 -4.76 17.85 0.79
N ILE A 328 -4.93 17.06 1.87
CA ILE A 328 -5.60 15.76 1.76
C ILE A 328 -7.04 15.95 1.23
N ALA A 329 -7.80 16.89 1.80
CA ALA A 329 -9.16 17.18 1.33
C ALA A 329 -9.19 17.67 -0.13
N GLU A 330 -8.21 18.49 -0.53
CA GLU A 330 -8.08 19.00 -1.89
C GLU A 330 -7.79 17.90 -2.91
N PHE A 331 -6.99 16.89 -2.55
CA PHE A 331 -6.75 15.71 -3.39
C PHE A 331 -8.06 14.99 -3.78
N PHE A 332 -8.94 14.74 -2.81
CA PHE A 332 -10.25 14.13 -3.07
C PHE A 332 -11.16 15.05 -3.89
N SER A 333 -11.21 16.34 -3.55
CA SER A 333 -11.99 17.33 -4.28
C SER A 333 -11.54 17.48 -5.74
N ALA A 334 -10.22 17.46 -5.97
CA ALA A 334 -9.65 17.51 -7.31
C ALA A 334 -10.07 16.32 -8.16
N ALA A 335 -10.05 15.12 -7.60
CA ALA A 335 -10.49 13.92 -8.32
C ALA A 335 -11.98 13.98 -8.68
N GLU A 336 -12.83 14.42 -7.75
CA GLU A 336 -14.26 14.58 -8.00
C GLU A 336 -14.53 15.61 -9.11
N ASP A 337 -13.83 16.75 -9.07
CA ASP A 337 -13.96 17.80 -10.09
C ASP A 337 -13.45 17.33 -11.46
N PHE A 338 -12.38 16.53 -11.50
CA PHE A 338 -11.89 15.94 -12.74
C PHE A 338 -12.96 15.09 -13.41
N TYR A 339 -13.60 14.19 -12.67
CA TYR A 339 -14.67 13.34 -13.19
C TYR A 339 -15.85 14.18 -13.72
N LYS A 340 -16.31 15.16 -12.95
CA LYS A 340 -17.40 16.07 -13.39
C LYS A 340 -17.07 16.80 -14.68
N CYS A 341 -15.84 17.32 -14.83
CA CYS A 341 -15.40 18.01 -16.03
C CYS A 341 -15.33 17.05 -17.24
N HIS A 342 -14.84 15.85 -17.01
CA HIS A 342 -14.73 14.82 -18.06
C HIS A 342 -16.09 14.38 -18.57
N ASP A 343 -17.05 14.08 -17.70
CA ASP A 343 -18.42 13.74 -18.08
C ASP A 343 -19.10 14.85 -18.89
N MET A 344 -18.87 16.11 -18.47
CA MET A 344 -19.41 17.25 -19.19
C MET A 344 -18.83 17.39 -20.61
N TYR A 345 -17.53 17.11 -20.76
CA TYR A 345 -16.87 17.12 -22.07
C TYR A 345 -17.42 16.01 -22.98
N GLU A 346 -17.57 14.77 -22.48
CA GLU A 346 -18.15 13.66 -23.25
C GLU A 346 -19.58 13.99 -23.75
N VAL A 347 -20.44 14.49 -22.85
CA VAL A 347 -21.81 14.90 -23.23
C VAL A 347 -21.80 16.00 -24.30
N LEU A 348 -20.89 16.96 -24.23
CA LEU A 348 -20.77 18.01 -25.23
C LEU A 348 -20.28 17.46 -26.59
N GLN A 349 -19.34 16.50 -26.57
CA GLN A 349 -18.81 15.84 -27.76
C GLN A 349 -19.89 15.01 -28.45
N GLU A 350 -20.62 14.20 -27.71
CA GLU A 350 -21.74 13.40 -28.24
C GLU A 350 -22.82 14.28 -28.89
N ASN A 351 -23.18 15.38 -28.23
CA ASN A 351 -24.15 16.33 -28.76
C ASN A 351 -23.64 17.05 -30.01
N PHE A 352 -22.34 17.34 -30.09
CA PHE A 352 -21.72 17.94 -31.26
C PHE A 352 -21.72 16.98 -32.44
N ASP A 353 -21.29 15.75 -32.21
CA ASP A 353 -21.24 14.70 -33.23
C ASP A 353 -22.63 14.36 -33.76
N ALA A 354 -23.63 14.21 -32.89
CA ALA A 354 -25.02 14.00 -33.29
C ALA A 354 -25.54 15.13 -34.22
N LYS A 355 -25.30 16.40 -33.83
CA LYS A 355 -25.70 17.55 -34.67
C LYS A 355 -24.93 17.66 -35.98
N TYR A 356 -23.67 17.22 -36.00
CA TYR A 356 -22.87 17.24 -37.24
C TYR A 356 -23.36 16.18 -38.22
N PHE A 357 -23.65 14.95 -37.75
CA PHE A 357 -24.18 13.88 -38.59
C PHE A 357 -25.62 14.11 -39.04
N GLU A 358 -26.46 14.80 -38.28
CA GLU A 358 -27.80 15.21 -38.71
C GLU A 358 -27.77 16.28 -39.81
N ARG A 359 -26.78 17.16 -39.85
CA ARG A 359 -26.61 18.19 -40.90
C ARG A 359 -25.94 17.66 -42.17
N ALA A 360 -25.32 16.48 -42.08
CA ALA A 360 -24.67 15.84 -43.24
C ALA A 360 -25.58 14.89 -44.03
N LYS A 361 -26.82 14.68 -43.55
CA LYS A 361 -27.92 14.00 -44.24
C LYS A 361 -28.86 15.03 -44.93
#